data_93237a2b78bfc6bd7c4628c503b994a9
#
_entry.id   93237a2b78bfc6bd7c4628c503b994a9
#
_cell.length_a   1.000
_cell.length_b   1.000
_cell.length_c   1.000
_cell.angle_alpha   90.00
_cell.angle_beta   90.00
_cell.angle_gamma   90.00
#
_symmetry.space_group_name_H-M   'P 1'
#
loop_
_entity.id
_entity.type
_entity.pdbx_description
1 polymer ?
#
loop_
_entity_poly.entity_id
_entity_poly.type
_entity_poly.pdbx_seq_one_letter_code
_entity_poly.pdbx_strand_id
1 'polypeptide(L)'
;TLRAEQKAASKKVGSAAPDQRPALLEAAKELAAQVKSAESAQAEAEAAFTAAHMAISNVVIDGVPAGGEDDYVVLDVVGEPTRLPDPKDHLELGETLGLIDMERGAKVSGSRFYFLTGRGALLQLGLLQLAVRVATDNGFTLMIPPVLVRPEVMAGTGFLGAHADEIYRVQDDDLYLVGTSEVPLAGYHSAEILDLSGGPLRYAGWSSCFRREAGSYGKDTRGIIRVHQFDKVEGFVYCKPEEAEAEHQRLLGWQRQMLELIGVPYRVIDVAAGDLGSSAARKFDCEAWVPTQQAYRELTSTSNCTTFQARRLATRYRDETGKPQIAATLNGTLATTRWLVAILENHQQPDGSVRVPAALVPFVGTEVLQP
;
A
#
# COMPACT_ATOMS: atom_id res chain seq x y z
N THR A 1 4.40 -30.66 33.87
CA THR A 1 5.04 -30.34 32.58
C THR A 1 6.47 -30.87 32.60
N LEU A 2 7.00 -31.31 31.44
CA LEU A 2 8.39 -31.79 31.27
C LEU A 2 9.46 -30.87 31.88
N ARG A 3 9.33 -29.54 31.75
CA ARG A 3 10.24 -28.58 32.41
C ARG A 3 10.20 -28.64 33.93
N ALA A 4 9.03 -28.86 34.54
CA ALA A 4 8.89 -28.99 36.00
C ALA A 4 9.54 -30.30 36.47
N GLU A 5 9.37 -31.39 35.71
CA GLU A 5 9.98 -32.71 35.98
C GLU A 5 11.51 -32.66 35.83
N GLN A 6 12.02 -31.99 34.78
CA GLN A 6 13.46 -31.74 34.59
C GLN A 6 14.05 -30.99 35.78
N LYS A 7 13.39 -29.90 36.23
CA LYS A 7 13.84 -29.12 37.38
C LYS A 7 13.84 -29.92 38.68
N ALA A 8 12.82 -30.76 38.84
CA ALA A 8 12.74 -31.67 40.01
C ALA A 8 13.82 -32.75 39.96
N ALA A 9 14.10 -33.36 38.80
CA ALA A 9 15.15 -34.31 38.57
C ALA A 9 16.55 -33.71 38.85
N SER A 10 16.83 -32.51 38.31
CA SER A 10 18.08 -31.82 38.57
C SER A 10 18.30 -31.52 40.06
N LYS A 11 17.22 -31.16 40.79
CA LYS A 11 17.31 -30.91 42.22
C LYS A 11 17.61 -32.21 42.99
N LYS A 12 17.02 -33.37 42.57
CA LYS A 12 17.30 -34.66 43.18
C LYS A 12 18.75 -35.10 43.00
N VAL A 13 19.37 -34.85 41.84
CA VAL A 13 20.78 -35.14 41.58
C VAL A 13 21.70 -34.42 42.56
N GLY A 14 21.37 -33.13 42.90
CA GLY A 14 22.19 -32.35 43.84
C GLY A 14 22.16 -32.86 45.28
N SER A 15 21.06 -33.53 45.69
CA SER A 15 20.88 -34.05 47.06
C SER A 15 21.08 -35.57 47.19
N ALA A 16 21.45 -36.28 46.11
CA ALA A 16 21.55 -37.75 46.07
C ALA A 16 22.81 -38.30 46.68
N ALA A 17 22.72 -39.48 47.27
CA ALA A 17 23.88 -40.27 47.75
C ALA A 17 24.79 -40.67 46.57
N PRO A 18 26.12 -40.85 46.78
CA PRO A 18 27.08 -41.10 45.71
C PRO A 18 26.73 -42.32 44.82
N ASP A 19 26.15 -43.35 45.36
CA ASP A 19 25.74 -44.57 44.67
C ASP A 19 24.53 -44.40 43.76
N GLN A 20 23.64 -43.47 44.07
CA GLN A 20 22.42 -43.16 43.29
C GLN A 20 22.64 -42.08 42.23
N ARG A 21 23.70 -41.27 42.34
CA ARG A 21 23.96 -40.13 41.49
C ARG A 21 24.12 -40.44 40.00
N PRO A 22 24.78 -41.54 39.56
CA PRO A 22 24.89 -41.85 38.13
C PRO A 22 23.54 -42.13 37.46
N ALA A 23 22.65 -42.90 38.10
CA ALA A 23 21.33 -43.18 37.58
C ALA A 23 20.43 -41.94 37.48
N LEU A 24 20.48 -41.05 38.48
CA LEU A 24 19.75 -39.81 38.49
C LEU A 24 20.25 -38.78 37.46
N LEU A 25 21.59 -38.81 37.22
CA LEU A 25 22.20 -37.97 36.15
C LEU A 25 21.73 -38.42 34.76
N GLU A 26 21.66 -39.74 34.52
CA GLU A 26 21.17 -40.25 33.23
C GLU A 26 19.69 -39.95 33.02
N ALA A 27 18.86 -40.12 34.04
CA ALA A 27 17.45 -39.72 33.98
C ALA A 27 17.24 -38.23 33.78
N ALA A 28 18.07 -37.39 34.40
CA ALA A 28 18.03 -35.93 34.18
C ALA A 28 18.47 -35.51 32.76
N LYS A 29 19.46 -36.22 32.16
CA LYS A 29 19.86 -36.03 30.77
C LYS A 29 18.77 -36.40 29.78
N GLU A 30 18.11 -37.57 30.05
CA GLU A 30 16.98 -38.01 29.21
C GLU A 30 15.83 -37.01 29.24
N LEU A 31 15.45 -36.53 30.44
CA LEU A 31 14.45 -35.47 30.58
C LEU A 31 14.87 -34.17 29.89
N ALA A 32 16.16 -33.79 29.95
CA ALA A 32 16.66 -32.62 29.26
C ALA A 32 16.56 -32.76 27.73
N ALA A 33 16.83 -33.95 27.19
CA ALA A 33 16.67 -34.23 25.77
C ALA A 33 15.20 -34.20 25.36
N GLN A 34 14.29 -34.73 26.17
CA GLN A 34 12.85 -34.67 25.92
C GLN A 34 12.31 -33.24 25.96
N VAL A 35 12.77 -32.40 26.92
CA VAL A 35 12.40 -30.98 26.98
C VAL A 35 12.85 -30.28 25.72
N LYS A 36 14.13 -30.45 25.30
CA LYS A 36 14.68 -29.83 24.09
C LYS A 36 13.90 -30.24 22.84
N SER A 37 13.57 -31.54 22.71
CA SER A 37 12.78 -32.02 21.57
C SER A 37 11.35 -31.46 21.57
N ALA A 38 10.70 -31.37 22.73
CA ALA A 38 9.36 -30.78 22.84
C ALA A 38 9.35 -29.28 22.55
N GLU A 39 10.37 -28.56 22.96
CA GLU A 39 10.54 -27.12 22.66
C GLU A 39 10.77 -26.88 21.16
N SER A 40 11.56 -27.73 20.49
CA SER A 40 11.74 -27.66 19.04
C SER A 40 10.42 -27.92 18.31
N ALA A 41 9.71 -28.98 18.69
CA ALA A 41 8.41 -29.31 18.10
C ALA A 41 7.36 -28.21 18.34
N GLN A 42 7.36 -27.59 19.52
CA GLN A 42 6.49 -26.46 19.82
C GLN A 42 6.82 -25.27 18.91
N ALA A 43 8.10 -24.90 18.78
CA ALA A 43 8.53 -23.78 17.94
C ALA A 43 8.18 -24.01 16.46
N GLU A 44 8.35 -25.25 15.95
CA GLU A 44 7.95 -25.63 14.60
C GLU A 44 6.43 -25.53 14.40
N ALA A 45 5.64 -26.00 15.36
CA ALA A 45 4.17 -25.91 15.31
C ALA A 45 3.69 -24.45 15.39
N GLU A 46 4.29 -23.63 16.24
CA GLU A 46 3.98 -22.20 16.36
C GLU A 46 4.32 -21.44 15.07
N ALA A 47 5.46 -21.76 14.44
CA ALA A 47 5.85 -21.18 13.16
C ALA A 47 4.85 -21.58 12.04
N ALA A 48 4.46 -22.86 11.97
CA ALA A 48 3.49 -23.36 11.00
C ALA A 48 2.10 -22.73 11.23
N PHE A 49 1.66 -22.62 12.48
CA PHE A 49 0.41 -21.95 12.82
C PHE A 49 0.42 -20.47 12.42
N THR A 50 1.51 -19.76 12.74
CA THR A 50 1.67 -18.34 12.38
C THR A 50 1.64 -18.15 10.86
N ALA A 51 2.37 -19.00 10.11
CA ALA A 51 2.38 -18.93 8.65
C ALA A 51 0.98 -19.17 8.06
N ALA A 52 0.25 -20.20 8.53
CA ALA A 52 -1.11 -20.48 8.10
C ALA A 52 -2.08 -19.32 8.44
N HIS A 53 -1.97 -18.77 9.66
CA HIS A 53 -2.79 -17.63 10.09
C HIS A 53 -2.52 -16.38 9.27
N MET A 54 -1.25 -16.09 8.94
CA MET A 54 -0.86 -14.93 8.12
C MET A 54 -1.29 -15.08 6.65
N ALA A 55 -1.55 -16.29 6.16
CA ALA A 55 -2.06 -16.53 4.80
C ALA A 55 -3.57 -16.26 4.65
N ILE A 56 -4.31 -16.10 5.75
CA ILE A 56 -5.75 -15.84 5.71
C ILE A 56 -5.97 -14.37 5.32
N SER A 57 -6.71 -14.13 4.23
CA SER A 57 -7.13 -12.78 3.81
C SER A 57 -8.11 -12.16 4.81
N ASN A 58 -8.30 -10.84 4.70
CA ASN A 58 -9.29 -10.13 5.51
C ASN A 58 -10.72 -10.61 5.19
N VAL A 59 -11.62 -10.42 6.13
CA VAL A 59 -13.03 -10.74 5.95
C VAL A 59 -13.69 -9.60 5.18
N VAL A 60 -14.32 -9.94 4.06
CA VAL A 60 -15.09 -8.98 3.26
C VAL A 60 -16.32 -8.54 4.05
N ILE A 61 -16.59 -7.24 4.10
CA ILE A 61 -17.76 -6.69 4.78
C ILE A 61 -19.02 -6.80 3.92
N ASP A 62 -20.18 -6.75 4.56
CA ASP A 62 -21.46 -6.81 3.88
C ASP A 62 -21.65 -5.68 2.86
N GLY A 63 -22.28 -5.99 1.73
CA GLY A 63 -22.60 -5.04 0.66
C GLY A 63 -21.50 -4.86 -0.39
N VAL A 64 -20.33 -5.52 -0.24
CA VAL A 64 -19.30 -5.57 -1.30
C VAL A 64 -19.81 -6.44 -2.46
N PRO A 65 -19.69 -6.01 -3.73
CA PRO A 65 -20.07 -6.82 -4.88
C PRO A 65 -19.40 -8.19 -4.88
N ALA A 66 -20.15 -9.22 -5.21
CA ALA A 66 -19.61 -10.57 -5.38
C ALA A 66 -19.04 -10.74 -6.79
N GLY A 67 -17.99 -11.56 -6.95
CA GLY A 67 -17.41 -11.87 -8.26
C GLY A 67 -15.94 -11.54 -8.37
N GLY A 68 -15.41 -11.50 -9.60
CA GLY A 68 -14.02 -11.21 -9.93
C GLY A 68 -13.80 -9.79 -10.45
N GLU A 69 -12.67 -9.56 -11.14
CA GLU A 69 -12.22 -8.24 -11.63
C GLU A 69 -13.28 -7.46 -12.44
N ASP A 70 -14.10 -8.17 -13.23
CA ASP A 70 -15.10 -7.53 -14.10
C ASP A 70 -16.49 -7.32 -13.42
N ASP A 71 -16.66 -7.81 -12.18
CA ASP A 71 -17.96 -7.78 -11.47
C ASP A 71 -18.11 -6.57 -10.53
N TYR A 72 -17.29 -5.54 -10.71
CA TYR A 72 -17.41 -4.28 -9.94
C TYR A 72 -18.75 -3.57 -10.21
N VAL A 73 -19.14 -2.72 -9.26
CA VAL A 73 -20.32 -1.86 -9.41
C VAL A 73 -19.90 -0.41 -9.63
N VAL A 74 -20.37 0.21 -10.71
CA VAL A 74 -20.16 1.65 -10.94
C VAL A 74 -21.08 2.43 -10.01
N LEU A 75 -20.47 3.22 -9.12
CA LEU A 75 -21.20 4.05 -8.15
C LEU A 75 -21.52 5.44 -8.70
N ASP A 76 -20.61 6.00 -9.49
CA ASP A 76 -20.74 7.36 -10.03
C ASP A 76 -19.89 7.53 -11.29
N VAL A 77 -20.33 8.44 -12.19
CA VAL A 77 -19.60 8.85 -13.39
C VAL A 77 -19.61 10.38 -13.43
N VAL A 78 -18.44 10.98 -13.44
CA VAL A 78 -18.25 12.43 -13.37
C VAL A 78 -17.54 12.94 -14.62
N GLY A 79 -18.14 13.91 -15.27
CA GLY A 79 -17.65 14.48 -16.53
C GLY A 79 -17.96 13.62 -17.74
N GLU A 80 -17.86 14.22 -18.93
CA GLU A 80 -18.05 13.54 -20.20
C GLU A 80 -16.70 13.04 -20.72
N PRO A 81 -16.61 11.78 -21.22
CA PRO A 81 -15.41 11.26 -21.85
C PRO A 81 -14.86 12.21 -22.93
N THR A 82 -13.61 12.59 -22.81
CA THR A 82 -12.93 13.45 -23.80
C THR A 82 -12.90 12.73 -25.14
N ARG A 83 -13.49 13.34 -26.16
CA ARG A 83 -13.53 12.82 -27.53
C ARG A 83 -12.68 13.71 -28.44
N LEU A 84 -11.59 13.16 -28.93
CA LEU A 84 -10.69 13.81 -29.88
C LEU A 84 -10.70 13.00 -31.18
N PRO A 85 -10.61 13.64 -32.37
CA PRO A 85 -10.61 12.93 -33.65
C PRO A 85 -9.40 11.99 -33.82
N ASP A 86 -8.24 12.38 -33.30
CA ASP A 86 -6.99 11.64 -33.40
C ASP A 86 -6.16 11.91 -32.14
N PRO A 87 -6.50 11.30 -31.01
CA PRO A 87 -5.82 11.54 -29.75
C PRO A 87 -4.42 10.91 -29.77
N LYS A 88 -3.41 11.67 -29.38
CA LYS A 88 -2.06 11.18 -29.14
C LYS A 88 -1.98 10.59 -27.75
N ASP A 89 -1.21 9.50 -27.60
CA ASP A 89 -0.99 8.93 -26.30
C ASP A 89 0.00 9.78 -25.46
N HIS A 90 -0.03 9.57 -24.16
CA HIS A 90 0.80 10.31 -23.21
C HIS A 90 2.31 10.20 -23.49
N LEU A 91 2.78 9.10 -24.10
CA LEU A 91 4.19 8.95 -24.47
C LEU A 91 4.52 9.82 -25.66
N GLU A 92 3.73 9.78 -26.74
CA GLU A 92 3.92 10.61 -27.92
C GLU A 92 3.90 12.11 -27.56
N LEU A 93 2.92 12.52 -26.73
CA LEU A 93 2.85 13.87 -26.17
C LEU A 93 4.07 14.19 -25.31
N GLY A 94 4.43 13.27 -24.42
CA GLY A 94 5.55 13.41 -23.50
C GLY A 94 6.90 13.57 -24.20
N GLU A 95 7.14 12.82 -25.27
CA GLU A 95 8.35 12.91 -26.09
C GLU A 95 8.36 14.21 -26.93
N THR A 96 7.24 14.52 -27.60
CA THR A 96 7.12 15.73 -28.42
C THR A 96 7.31 17.02 -27.60
N LEU A 97 6.76 17.05 -26.39
CA LEU A 97 6.84 18.20 -25.47
C LEU A 97 8.12 18.20 -24.61
N GLY A 98 8.97 17.17 -24.72
CA GLY A 98 10.20 17.05 -23.94
C GLY A 98 9.94 16.82 -22.43
N LEU A 99 8.88 16.07 -22.08
CA LEU A 99 8.45 15.84 -20.70
C LEU A 99 8.85 14.46 -20.18
N ILE A 100 8.92 13.45 -21.05
CA ILE A 100 9.15 12.04 -20.71
C ILE A 100 10.27 11.50 -21.60
N ASP A 101 11.26 10.82 -21.02
CA ASP A 101 12.36 10.19 -21.74
C ASP A 101 12.46 8.70 -21.33
N MET A 102 11.83 7.85 -22.13
CA MET A 102 11.86 6.41 -21.92
C MET A 102 13.16 5.77 -22.41
N GLU A 103 13.79 6.33 -23.46
CA GLU A 103 15.03 5.77 -24.04
C GLU A 103 16.18 5.83 -23.03
N ARG A 104 16.38 7.00 -22.41
CA ARG A 104 17.41 7.17 -21.39
C ARG A 104 17.07 6.43 -20.10
N GLY A 105 15.78 6.36 -19.74
CA GLY A 105 15.33 5.53 -18.63
C GLY A 105 15.70 4.07 -18.82
N ALA A 106 15.40 3.51 -19.99
CA ALA A 106 15.76 2.14 -20.35
C ALA A 106 17.28 1.92 -20.40
N LYS A 107 18.03 2.91 -20.90
CA LYS A 107 19.49 2.84 -20.95
C LYS A 107 20.14 2.77 -19.56
N VAL A 108 19.57 3.47 -18.58
CA VAL A 108 20.14 3.56 -17.22
C VAL A 108 19.70 2.38 -16.35
N SER A 109 18.43 1.99 -16.43
CA SER A 109 17.84 1.05 -15.45
C SER A 109 17.07 -0.13 -16.06
N GLY A 110 16.93 -0.17 -17.40
CA GLY A 110 16.17 -1.19 -18.09
C GLY A 110 14.76 -0.76 -18.47
N SER A 111 13.97 -1.69 -18.98
CA SER A 111 12.59 -1.43 -19.41
C SER A 111 11.73 -0.94 -18.25
N ARG A 112 10.67 -0.16 -18.56
CA ARG A 112 9.73 0.41 -17.58
C ARG A 112 10.35 1.39 -16.56
N PHE A 113 11.56 1.89 -16.84
CA PHE A 113 12.14 3.06 -16.20
C PHE A 113 12.12 4.25 -17.16
N TYR A 114 12.02 5.44 -16.63
CA TYR A 114 11.85 6.69 -17.37
C TYR A 114 12.52 7.84 -16.63
N PHE A 115 12.78 8.91 -17.37
CA PHE A 115 13.02 10.23 -16.79
C PHE A 115 11.83 11.15 -17.07
N LEU A 116 11.42 11.92 -16.07
CA LEU A 116 10.64 13.13 -16.30
C LEU A 116 11.61 14.29 -16.46
N THR A 117 11.41 15.10 -17.48
CA THR A 117 12.32 16.19 -17.83
C THR A 117 11.60 17.53 -17.86
N GLY A 118 12.31 18.61 -17.55
CA GLY A 118 11.80 19.96 -17.66
C GLY A 118 10.43 20.16 -16.97
N ARG A 119 9.44 20.59 -17.75
CA ARG A 119 8.08 20.83 -17.27
C ARG A 119 7.32 19.54 -16.90
N GLY A 120 7.72 18.38 -17.41
CA GLY A 120 7.18 17.11 -16.98
C GLY A 120 7.50 16.80 -15.52
N ALA A 121 8.75 17.07 -15.10
CA ALA A 121 9.14 16.94 -13.69
C ALA A 121 8.41 17.96 -12.81
N LEU A 122 8.24 19.21 -13.27
CA LEU A 122 7.47 20.22 -12.54
C LEU A 122 5.99 19.85 -12.43
N LEU A 123 5.41 19.25 -13.47
CA LEU A 123 4.02 18.79 -13.46
C LEU A 123 3.82 17.69 -12.40
N GLN A 124 4.73 16.70 -12.32
CA GLN A 124 4.68 15.69 -11.27
C GLN A 124 4.86 16.29 -9.87
N LEU A 125 5.88 17.11 -9.67
CA LEU A 125 6.12 17.75 -8.37
C LEU A 125 4.91 18.60 -7.94
N GLY A 126 4.33 19.36 -8.89
CA GLY A 126 3.14 20.16 -8.64
C GLY A 126 1.93 19.32 -8.26
N LEU A 127 1.70 18.20 -8.94
CA LEU A 127 0.63 17.24 -8.62
C LEU A 127 0.78 16.68 -7.20
N LEU A 128 1.99 16.25 -6.83
CA LEU A 128 2.26 15.70 -5.50
C LEU A 128 2.14 16.78 -4.42
N GLN A 129 2.59 18.02 -4.68
CA GLN A 129 2.41 19.13 -3.75
C GLN A 129 0.93 19.52 -3.59
N LEU A 130 0.15 19.48 -4.68
CA LEU A 130 -1.30 19.68 -4.60
C LEU A 130 -1.96 18.63 -3.72
N ALA A 131 -1.59 17.34 -3.89
CA ALA A 131 -2.10 16.25 -3.06
C ALA A 131 -1.72 16.44 -1.58
N VAL A 132 -0.48 16.85 -1.29
CA VAL A 132 -0.04 17.17 0.08
C VAL A 132 -0.88 18.32 0.66
N ARG A 133 -1.13 19.37 -0.12
CA ARG A 133 -1.97 20.50 0.35
C ARG A 133 -3.40 20.04 0.64
N VAL A 134 -4.02 19.29 -0.26
CA VAL A 134 -5.37 18.74 -0.03
C VAL A 134 -5.38 17.89 1.23
N ALA A 135 -4.37 17.04 1.44
CA ALA A 135 -4.27 16.22 2.64
C ALA A 135 -4.15 17.07 3.92
N THR A 136 -3.22 18.04 3.94
CA THR A 136 -2.99 18.88 5.13
C THR A 136 -4.18 19.78 5.46
N ASP A 137 -4.87 20.31 4.45
CA ASP A 137 -6.09 21.09 4.62
C ASP A 137 -7.26 20.25 5.20
N ASN A 138 -7.19 18.93 5.02
CA ASN A 138 -8.14 17.95 5.56
C ASN A 138 -7.65 17.23 6.83
N GLY A 139 -6.64 17.79 7.52
CA GLY A 139 -6.19 17.35 8.83
C GLY A 139 -5.24 16.16 8.84
N PHE A 140 -4.59 15.85 7.70
CA PHE A 140 -3.51 14.87 7.68
C PHE A 140 -2.19 15.48 8.16
N THR A 141 -1.41 14.70 8.87
CA THR A 141 0.00 15.00 9.13
C THR A 141 0.83 14.48 7.99
N LEU A 142 1.55 15.38 7.29
CA LEU A 142 2.49 14.99 6.24
C LEU A 142 3.67 14.21 6.82
N MET A 143 4.03 13.11 6.17
CA MET A 143 5.19 12.29 6.49
C MET A 143 6.02 12.00 5.24
N ILE A 144 7.34 11.95 5.39
CA ILE A 144 8.27 11.39 4.41
C ILE A 144 8.85 10.12 5.03
N PRO A 145 8.24 8.95 4.77
CA PRO A 145 8.62 7.70 5.40
C PRO A 145 9.85 7.07 4.73
N PRO A 146 10.55 6.15 5.42
CA PRO A 146 11.55 5.31 4.78
C PRO A 146 10.93 4.42 3.71
N VAL A 147 11.65 4.20 2.61
CA VAL A 147 11.22 3.31 1.51
C VAL A 147 11.74 1.88 1.66
N LEU A 148 12.64 1.64 2.61
CA LEU A 148 13.12 0.32 3.00
C LEU A 148 12.48 -0.06 4.35
N VAL A 149 11.86 -1.22 4.40
CA VAL A 149 11.17 -1.72 5.58
C VAL A 149 11.62 -3.13 5.95
N ARG A 150 11.46 -3.47 7.22
CA ARG A 150 11.76 -4.81 7.73
C ARG A 150 10.73 -5.84 7.29
N PRO A 151 11.10 -7.14 7.23
CA PRO A 151 10.20 -8.23 6.84
C PRO A 151 8.90 -8.28 7.65
N GLU A 152 8.98 -8.07 8.97
CA GLU A 152 7.80 -8.11 9.84
C GLU A 152 6.78 -7.00 9.55
N VAL A 153 7.24 -5.83 9.12
CA VAL A 153 6.35 -4.73 8.71
C VAL A 153 5.68 -5.05 7.39
N MET A 154 6.45 -5.54 6.41
CA MET A 154 5.93 -5.94 5.10
C MET A 154 4.93 -7.11 5.23
N ALA A 155 5.23 -8.11 6.06
CA ALA A 155 4.33 -9.23 6.33
C ALA A 155 3.07 -8.77 7.08
N GLY A 156 3.21 -7.89 8.06
CA GLY A 156 2.11 -7.36 8.87
C GLY A 156 1.07 -6.62 8.06
N THR A 157 1.46 -5.96 6.98
CA THR A 157 0.54 -5.29 6.06
C THR A 157 -0.11 -6.23 5.03
N GLY A 158 0.33 -7.49 4.92
CA GLY A 158 -0.24 -8.49 4.02
C GLY A 158 0.46 -8.60 2.66
N PHE A 159 1.52 -7.83 2.40
CA PHE A 159 2.18 -7.81 1.08
C PHE A 159 3.10 -9.01 0.83
N LEU A 160 3.60 -9.72 1.85
CA LEU A 160 4.39 -10.96 1.67
C LEU A 160 3.55 -12.22 1.46
N GLY A 161 2.27 -12.07 1.11
CA GLY A 161 1.39 -13.17 0.70
C GLY A 161 1.41 -13.40 -0.81
N ALA A 162 0.24 -13.33 -1.44
CA ALA A 162 0.03 -13.56 -2.87
C ALA A 162 0.84 -12.60 -3.79
N HIS A 163 1.29 -11.46 -3.29
CA HIS A 163 2.00 -10.43 -4.05
C HIS A 163 3.51 -10.37 -3.75
N ALA A 164 4.09 -11.38 -3.11
CA ALA A 164 5.52 -11.38 -2.74
C ALA A 164 6.45 -11.21 -3.94
N ASP A 165 6.07 -11.75 -5.11
CA ASP A 165 6.84 -11.65 -6.36
C ASP A 165 6.89 -10.22 -6.94
N GLU A 166 5.98 -9.35 -6.52
CA GLU A 166 5.93 -7.93 -6.94
C GLU A 166 6.92 -7.05 -6.17
N ILE A 167 7.56 -7.57 -5.12
CA ILE A 167 8.34 -6.78 -4.17
C ILE A 167 9.83 -6.95 -4.41
N TYR A 168 10.57 -5.85 -4.47
CA TYR A 168 12.02 -5.85 -4.46
C TYR A 168 12.55 -6.12 -3.04
N ARG A 169 13.48 -7.07 -2.92
CA ARG A 169 14.17 -7.39 -1.68
C ARG A 169 15.66 -7.07 -1.80
N VAL A 170 16.20 -6.37 -0.80
CA VAL A 170 17.65 -6.18 -0.59
C VAL A 170 18.11 -7.32 0.32
N GLN A 171 18.73 -8.35 -0.28
CA GLN A 171 18.98 -9.63 0.41
C GLN A 171 20.01 -9.50 1.54
N ASP A 172 21.08 -8.74 1.32
CA ASP A 172 22.18 -8.62 2.28
C ASP A 172 21.77 -7.90 3.58
N ASP A 173 20.82 -6.97 3.47
CA ASP A 173 20.31 -6.18 4.62
C ASP A 173 18.99 -6.74 5.17
N ASP A 174 18.42 -7.76 4.52
CA ASP A 174 17.09 -8.30 4.80
C ASP A 174 16.00 -7.22 4.89
N LEU A 175 15.99 -6.31 3.93
CA LEU A 175 15.02 -5.23 3.80
C LEU A 175 14.23 -5.35 2.50
N TYR A 176 13.04 -4.75 2.47
CA TYR A 176 12.18 -4.71 1.31
C TYR A 176 11.94 -3.26 0.88
N LEU A 177 11.99 -3.00 -0.44
CA LEU A 177 11.52 -1.74 -1.03
C LEU A 177 10.00 -1.73 -1.05
N VAL A 178 9.40 -0.62 -0.62
CA VAL A 178 7.94 -0.48 -0.56
C VAL A 178 7.32 -0.23 -1.92
N GLY A 179 6.20 -0.86 -2.21
CA GLY A 179 5.35 -0.57 -3.37
C GLY A 179 4.32 0.53 -3.09
N THR A 180 4.26 1.00 -1.84
CA THR A 180 3.35 2.02 -1.32
C THR A 180 3.81 2.48 0.05
N SER A 181 3.64 3.77 0.38
CA SER A 181 3.91 4.29 1.72
C SER A 181 2.91 3.79 2.78
N GLU A 182 1.83 3.14 2.38
CA GLU A 182 0.96 2.39 3.30
C GLU A 182 1.76 1.49 4.24
N VAL A 183 2.78 0.79 3.73
CA VAL A 183 3.58 -0.16 4.50
C VAL A 183 4.32 0.49 5.68
N PRO A 184 5.18 1.51 5.47
CA PRO A 184 5.84 2.17 6.59
C PRO A 184 4.88 2.96 7.47
N LEU A 185 3.78 3.50 6.92
CA LEU A 185 2.76 4.18 7.72
C LEU A 185 2.01 3.22 8.64
N ALA A 186 1.66 2.02 8.16
CA ALA A 186 1.07 0.97 8.99
C ALA A 186 2.05 0.45 10.05
N GLY A 187 3.35 0.42 9.74
CA GLY A 187 4.41 0.05 10.66
C GLY A 187 4.75 1.11 11.71
N TYR A 188 4.38 2.37 11.46
CA TYR A 188 4.78 3.51 12.29
C TYR A 188 4.37 3.36 13.76
N HIS A 189 3.20 2.82 14.00
CA HIS A 189 2.65 2.56 15.34
C HIS A 189 2.63 1.07 15.72
N SER A 190 3.53 0.28 15.18
CA SER A 190 3.63 -1.15 15.55
C SER A 190 3.90 -1.32 17.05
N ALA A 191 3.14 -2.23 17.68
CA ALA A 191 3.20 -2.57 19.10
C ALA A 191 2.84 -1.42 20.06
N GLU A 192 2.21 -0.37 19.58
CA GLU A 192 1.78 0.79 20.39
C GLU A 192 0.31 0.72 20.79
N ILE A 193 -0.04 1.50 21.81
CA ILE A 193 -1.41 1.80 22.21
C ILE A 193 -1.66 3.28 21.93
N LEU A 194 -2.47 3.53 20.91
CA LEU A 194 -2.77 4.87 20.41
C LEU A 194 -3.75 5.61 21.34
N ASP A 195 -3.62 6.92 21.39
CA ASP A 195 -4.65 7.80 21.91
C ASP A 195 -5.57 8.23 20.74
N LEU A 196 -6.77 7.65 20.69
CA LEU A 196 -7.83 8.01 19.75
C LEU A 196 -8.95 8.80 20.41
N SER A 197 -8.72 9.40 21.58
CA SER A 197 -9.71 10.22 22.27
C SER A 197 -10.04 11.52 21.52
N GLY A 198 -9.06 12.04 20.77
CA GLY A 198 -9.23 13.20 19.87
C GLY A 198 -9.76 12.85 18.47
N GLY A 199 -10.11 11.60 18.21
CA GLY A 199 -10.55 11.11 16.92
C GLY A 199 -9.44 10.36 16.13
N PRO A 200 -9.68 10.04 14.84
CA PRO A 200 -8.76 9.32 13.99
C PRO A 200 -7.42 10.03 13.78
N LEU A 201 -6.33 9.24 13.76
CA LEU A 201 -5.00 9.73 13.36
C LEU A 201 -4.85 9.58 11.85
N ARG A 202 -4.56 10.68 11.15
CA ARG A 202 -4.46 10.74 9.70
C ARG A 202 -3.07 11.17 9.28
N TYR A 203 -2.43 10.36 8.44
CA TYR A 203 -1.08 10.59 7.91
C TYR A 203 -1.09 10.59 6.39
N ALA A 204 -0.35 11.51 5.78
CA ALA A 204 -0.13 11.54 4.34
C ALA A 204 1.36 11.24 4.07
N GLY A 205 1.65 10.07 3.51
CA GLY A 205 3.01 9.65 3.19
C GLY A 205 3.38 10.02 1.76
N TRP A 206 4.40 10.85 1.57
CA TRP A 206 5.00 11.06 0.26
C TRP A 206 6.27 10.24 0.13
N SER A 207 6.29 9.29 -0.80
CA SER A 207 7.46 8.45 -1.05
C SER A 207 7.58 8.02 -2.51
N SER A 208 8.79 7.65 -2.92
CA SER A 208 8.97 6.78 -4.06
C SER A 208 8.46 5.39 -3.73
N CYS A 209 7.89 4.71 -4.74
CA CYS A 209 7.32 3.38 -4.67
C CYS A 209 7.95 2.49 -5.73
N PHE A 210 8.13 1.20 -5.43
CA PHE A 210 8.86 0.27 -6.26
C PHE A 210 8.05 -1.02 -6.43
N ARG A 211 7.82 -1.44 -7.69
CA ARG A 211 7.09 -2.67 -8.01
C ARG A 211 7.82 -3.45 -9.10
N ARG A 212 7.97 -4.75 -8.92
CA ARG A 212 8.61 -5.62 -9.92
C ARG A 212 7.72 -5.87 -11.14
N GLU A 213 6.41 -5.63 -11.01
CA GLU A 213 5.43 -5.84 -12.08
C GLU A 213 5.51 -7.25 -12.70
N ALA A 214 5.79 -8.26 -11.86
CA ALA A 214 6.10 -9.63 -12.28
C ALA A 214 4.90 -10.32 -12.96
N GLY A 215 3.67 -10.01 -12.55
CA GLY A 215 2.44 -10.58 -13.11
C GLY A 215 1.91 -9.89 -14.37
N SER A 216 2.57 -8.80 -14.83
CA SER A 216 2.05 -7.92 -15.89
C SER A 216 2.72 -8.10 -17.26
N TYR A 217 3.14 -9.31 -17.60
CA TYR A 217 3.84 -9.57 -18.86
C TYR A 217 2.97 -9.18 -20.07
N GLY A 218 3.48 -8.26 -20.90
CA GLY A 218 2.77 -7.77 -22.10
C GLY A 218 1.65 -6.75 -21.84
N LYS A 219 1.26 -6.47 -20.60
CA LYS A 219 0.25 -5.46 -20.27
C LYS A 219 0.91 -4.08 -20.08
N ASP A 220 0.31 -3.03 -20.65
CA ASP A 220 0.73 -1.63 -20.48
C ASP A 220 2.25 -1.41 -20.60
N THR A 221 2.85 -1.99 -21.64
CA THR A 221 4.32 -1.93 -21.87
C THR A 221 4.78 -0.59 -22.43
N ARG A 222 3.85 0.25 -22.91
CA ARG A 222 4.12 1.54 -23.52
C ARG A 222 3.88 2.68 -22.51
N GLY A 223 4.83 3.60 -22.45
CA GLY A 223 4.75 4.81 -21.61
C GLY A 223 4.89 4.56 -20.12
N ILE A 224 4.22 5.40 -19.32
CA ILE A 224 4.38 5.46 -17.85
C ILE A 224 3.15 4.99 -17.06
N ILE A 225 2.23 4.25 -17.69
CA ILE A 225 1.06 3.69 -16.99
C ILE A 225 1.50 2.68 -15.95
N ARG A 226 2.48 1.82 -16.31
CA ARG A 226 2.96 0.72 -15.48
C ARG A 226 4.49 0.69 -15.48
N VAL A 227 5.07 1.12 -14.37
CA VAL A 227 6.52 1.37 -14.23
C VAL A 227 7.06 0.75 -12.94
N HIS A 228 8.36 0.48 -12.89
CA HIS A 228 9.03 -0.12 -11.73
C HIS A 228 9.24 0.86 -10.58
N GLN A 229 9.32 2.16 -10.89
CA GLN A 229 9.49 3.23 -9.90
C GLN A 229 8.55 4.39 -10.22
N PHE A 230 7.85 4.88 -9.21
CA PHE A 230 6.96 6.02 -9.30
C PHE A 230 6.85 6.72 -7.94
N ASP A 231 6.41 7.96 -7.91
CA ASP A 231 6.12 8.67 -6.67
C ASP A 231 4.64 8.63 -6.33
N LYS A 232 4.34 8.62 -5.03
CA LYS A 232 2.97 8.59 -4.52
C LYS A 232 2.80 9.42 -3.25
N VAL A 233 1.67 10.10 -3.15
CA VAL A 233 1.13 10.61 -1.88
C VAL A 233 -0.01 9.68 -1.46
N GLU A 234 0.14 9.04 -0.32
CA GLU A 234 -0.78 8.06 0.26
C GLU A 234 -1.38 8.57 1.55
N GLY A 235 -2.69 8.63 1.63
CA GLY A 235 -3.41 8.83 2.88
C GLY A 235 -3.49 7.53 3.67
N PHE A 236 -3.22 7.58 4.97
CA PHE A 236 -3.33 6.46 5.89
C PHE A 236 -4.04 6.90 7.18
N VAL A 237 -4.98 6.08 7.64
CA VAL A 237 -5.81 6.41 8.81
C VAL A 237 -5.76 5.28 9.83
N TYR A 238 -5.56 5.65 11.10
CA TYR A 238 -5.86 4.80 12.24
C TYR A 238 -7.10 5.35 12.95
N CYS A 239 -8.08 4.50 13.19
CA CYS A 239 -9.31 4.88 13.86
C CYS A 239 -9.87 3.73 14.72
N LYS A 240 -10.95 4.00 15.44
CA LYS A 240 -11.73 2.95 16.06
C LYS A 240 -12.50 2.18 14.97
N PRO A 241 -12.73 0.87 15.13
CA PRO A 241 -13.43 0.05 14.11
C PRO A 241 -14.79 0.61 13.68
N GLU A 242 -15.55 1.19 14.60
CA GLU A 242 -16.85 1.82 14.34
C GLU A 242 -16.78 3.10 13.51
N GLU A 243 -15.60 3.74 13.41
CA GLU A 243 -15.38 4.95 12.62
C GLU A 243 -14.89 4.62 11.19
N ALA A 244 -14.48 3.37 10.93
CA ALA A 244 -13.78 2.98 9.70
C ALA A 244 -14.59 3.24 8.43
N GLU A 245 -15.92 2.99 8.44
CA GLU A 245 -16.75 3.26 7.26
C GLU A 245 -16.81 4.76 6.95
N ALA A 246 -16.98 5.61 7.94
CA ALA A 246 -17.01 7.06 7.76
C ALA A 246 -15.66 7.60 7.25
N GLU A 247 -14.55 7.08 7.76
CA GLU A 247 -13.21 7.45 7.29
C GLU A 247 -12.96 6.95 5.85
N HIS A 248 -13.48 5.78 5.48
CA HIS A 248 -13.37 5.27 4.12
C HIS A 248 -14.07 6.20 3.11
N GLN A 249 -15.29 6.64 3.43
CA GLN A 249 -16.03 7.60 2.61
C GLN A 249 -15.33 8.97 2.52
N ARG A 250 -14.66 9.40 3.59
CA ARG A 250 -13.86 10.63 3.57
C ARG A 250 -12.65 10.51 2.66
N LEU A 251 -11.90 9.40 2.73
CA LEU A 251 -10.79 9.13 1.83
C LEU A 251 -11.23 9.19 0.37
N LEU A 252 -12.35 8.52 0.03
CA LEU A 252 -12.95 8.59 -1.30
C LEU A 252 -13.31 10.04 -1.69
N GLY A 253 -13.89 10.80 -0.76
CA GLY A 253 -14.22 12.20 -0.99
C GLY A 253 -13.01 13.07 -1.34
N TRP A 254 -11.86 12.86 -0.67
CA TRP A 254 -10.62 13.59 -0.97
C TRP A 254 -9.99 13.16 -2.30
N GLN A 255 -10.11 11.90 -2.68
CA GLN A 255 -9.69 11.43 -4.01
C GLN A 255 -10.52 12.09 -5.12
N ARG A 256 -11.84 12.18 -4.94
CA ARG A 256 -12.73 12.90 -5.84
C ARG A 256 -12.37 14.38 -5.95
N GLN A 257 -12.11 15.03 -4.81
CA GLN A 257 -11.64 16.42 -4.79
C GLN A 257 -10.37 16.63 -5.62
N MET A 258 -9.41 15.72 -5.53
CA MET A 258 -8.19 15.76 -6.34
C MET A 258 -8.50 15.63 -7.84
N LEU A 259 -9.36 14.69 -8.23
CA LEU A 259 -9.78 14.49 -9.63
C LEU A 259 -10.52 15.70 -10.19
N GLU A 260 -11.36 16.34 -9.40
CA GLU A 260 -12.07 17.58 -9.77
C GLU A 260 -11.10 18.75 -9.98
N LEU A 261 -10.08 18.90 -9.10
CA LEU A 261 -9.03 19.92 -9.24
C LEU A 261 -8.17 19.74 -10.49
N ILE A 262 -7.98 18.49 -10.92
CA ILE A 262 -7.26 18.15 -12.16
C ILE A 262 -8.15 18.26 -13.39
N GLY A 263 -9.47 18.14 -13.23
CA GLY A 263 -10.45 18.35 -14.30
C GLY A 263 -10.42 17.24 -15.36
N VAL A 264 -10.29 15.98 -14.97
CA VAL A 264 -10.38 14.82 -15.86
C VAL A 264 -11.70 14.09 -15.65
N PRO A 265 -12.34 13.54 -16.71
CA PRO A 265 -13.50 12.67 -16.57
C PRO A 265 -13.12 11.39 -15.83
N TYR A 266 -13.93 10.95 -14.88
CA TYR A 266 -13.67 9.75 -14.09
C TYR A 266 -14.95 9.02 -13.69
N ARG A 267 -14.79 7.78 -13.27
CA ARG A 267 -15.84 7.01 -12.61
C ARG A 267 -15.35 6.49 -11.25
N VAL A 268 -16.27 6.24 -10.36
CA VAL A 268 -16.03 5.57 -9.08
C VAL A 268 -16.63 4.18 -9.13
N ILE A 269 -15.87 3.17 -8.77
CA ILE A 269 -16.34 1.79 -8.70
C ILE A 269 -16.19 1.22 -7.30
N ASP A 270 -17.14 0.35 -6.93
CA ASP A 270 -17.04 -0.55 -5.78
C ASP A 270 -16.46 -1.88 -6.27
N VAL A 271 -15.28 -2.20 -5.84
CA VAL A 271 -14.50 -3.34 -6.34
C VAL A 271 -15.08 -4.65 -5.81
N ALA A 272 -15.20 -5.65 -6.69
CA ALA A 272 -15.75 -6.95 -6.31
C ALA A 272 -14.82 -7.74 -5.37
N ALA A 273 -15.42 -8.58 -4.55
CA ALA A 273 -14.75 -9.33 -3.48
C ALA A 273 -13.56 -10.18 -3.97
N GLY A 274 -13.65 -10.73 -5.18
CA GLY A 274 -12.58 -11.56 -5.76
C GLY A 274 -11.39 -10.78 -6.32
N ASP A 275 -11.50 -9.44 -6.42
CA ASP A 275 -10.42 -8.54 -6.84
C ASP A 275 -9.84 -7.70 -5.67
N LEU A 276 -10.28 -7.96 -4.45
CA LEU A 276 -9.71 -7.32 -3.27
C LEU A 276 -8.32 -7.85 -2.97
N GLY A 277 -7.39 -6.96 -2.66
CA GLY A 277 -6.12 -7.34 -2.03
C GLY A 277 -6.35 -8.00 -0.66
N SER A 278 -5.42 -8.85 -0.22
CA SER A 278 -5.56 -9.67 1.00
C SER A 278 -5.87 -8.88 2.28
N SER A 279 -5.49 -7.62 2.36
CA SER A 279 -5.73 -6.74 3.52
C SER A 279 -7.07 -6.01 3.48
N ALA A 280 -7.68 -5.84 2.30
CA ALA A 280 -8.88 -5.04 2.13
C ALA A 280 -10.16 -5.83 2.48
N ALA A 281 -11.04 -5.23 3.26
CA ALA A 281 -12.40 -5.71 3.50
C ALA A 281 -13.43 -5.06 2.54
N ARG A 282 -13.12 -3.87 2.01
CA ARG A 282 -13.79 -3.17 0.92
C ARG A 282 -12.82 -2.21 0.26
N LYS A 283 -12.96 -2.00 -1.04
CA LYS A 283 -12.13 -1.10 -1.84
C LYS A 283 -12.99 -0.32 -2.81
N PHE A 284 -12.72 0.99 -2.93
CA PHE A 284 -13.24 1.83 -4.01
C PHE A 284 -12.08 2.26 -4.90
N ASP A 285 -12.29 2.24 -6.21
CA ASP A 285 -11.35 2.79 -7.17
C ASP A 285 -11.97 4.01 -7.87
N CYS A 286 -11.15 5.03 -8.10
CA CYS A 286 -11.45 6.09 -9.02
C CYS A 286 -10.63 5.90 -10.28
N GLU A 287 -11.31 5.74 -11.39
CA GLU A 287 -10.73 5.49 -12.71
C GLU A 287 -10.95 6.67 -13.62
N ALA A 288 -9.89 7.24 -14.18
CA ALA A 288 -10.00 8.32 -15.15
C ALA A 288 -10.15 7.79 -16.59
N TRP A 289 -10.85 8.52 -17.40
CA TRP A 289 -10.94 8.26 -18.84
C TRP A 289 -9.57 8.44 -19.51
N VAL A 290 -9.16 7.49 -20.33
CA VAL A 290 -7.95 7.57 -21.16
C VAL A 290 -8.38 7.58 -22.63
N PRO A 291 -8.32 8.73 -23.31
CA PRO A 291 -8.84 8.92 -24.67
C PRO A 291 -8.30 7.93 -25.71
N THR A 292 -7.00 7.64 -25.68
CA THR A 292 -6.37 6.72 -26.65
C THR A 292 -6.77 5.26 -26.44
N GLN A 293 -7.11 4.88 -25.22
CA GLN A 293 -7.56 3.54 -24.89
C GLN A 293 -9.08 3.38 -24.97
N GLN A 294 -9.82 4.50 -25.05
CA GLN A 294 -11.29 4.56 -24.96
C GLN A 294 -11.82 3.76 -23.77
N ALA A 295 -11.13 3.88 -22.65
CA ALA A 295 -11.41 3.13 -21.41
C ALA A 295 -11.11 3.97 -20.17
N TYR A 296 -11.79 3.62 -19.10
CA TYR A 296 -11.44 4.11 -17.76
C TYR A 296 -10.27 3.31 -17.19
N ARG A 297 -9.32 3.99 -16.57
CA ARG A 297 -8.12 3.37 -15.96
C ARG A 297 -7.96 3.86 -14.53
N GLU A 298 -7.71 2.93 -13.63
CA GLU A 298 -7.47 3.22 -12.22
C GLU A 298 -6.34 4.25 -12.05
N LEU A 299 -6.64 5.37 -11.41
CA LEU A 299 -5.66 6.36 -10.96
C LEU A 299 -5.42 6.26 -9.47
N THR A 300 -6.46 5.98 -8.70
CA THR A 300 -6.41 5.98 -7.25
C THR A 300 -7.41 5.00 -6.67
N SER A 301 -7.04 4.37 -5.57
CA SER A 301 -7.88 3.46 -4.80
C SER A 301 -7.91 3.84 -3.32
N THR A 302 -8.95 3.43 -2.61
CA THR A 302 -9.02 3.50 -1.16
C THR A 302 -9.57 2.21 -0.58
N SER A 303 -8.93 1.72 0.50
CA SER A 303 -9.26 0.45 1.13
C SER A 303 -9.55 0.61 2.61
N ASN A 304 -10.64 0.00 3.05
CA ASN A 304 -10.90 -0.27 4.46
C ASN A 304 -10.29 -1.63 4.81
N CYS A 305 -9.22 -1.62 5.59
CA CYS A 305 -8.52 -2.83 6.04
C CYS A 305 -9.06 -3.35 7.37
N THR A 306 -10.08 -2.72 7.94
CA THR A 306 -10.61 -3.05 9.26
C THR A 306 -9.48 -3.26 10.28
N THR A 307 -9.49 -4.33 11.06
CA THR A 307 -8.44 -4.63 12.05
C THR A 307 -7.29 -5.50 11.51
N PHE A 308 -7.26 -5.81 10.22
CA PHE A 308 -6.34 -6.80 9.63
C PHE A 308 -4.86 -6.47 9.88
N GLN A 309 -4.43 -5.27 9.50
CA GLN A 309 -3.04 -4.84 9.66
C GLN A 309 -2.70 -4.59 11.13
N ALA A 310 -3.59 -3.93 11.86
CA ALA A 310 -3.39 -3.59 13.25
C ALA A 310 -3.28 -4.84 14.17
N ARG A 311 -4.00 -5.93 13.86
CA ARG A 311 -3.82 -7.22 14.57
C ARG A 311 -2.42 -7.79 14.36
N ARG A 312 -1.91 -7.76 13.13
CA ARG A 312 -0.60 -8.28 12.77
C ARG A 312 0.55 -7.44 13.31
N LEU A 313 0.37 -6.13 13.34
CA LEU A 313 1.36 -5.16 13.82
C LEU A 313 1.16 -4.80 15.30
N ALA A 314 0.22 -5.44 15.99
CA ALA A 314 -0.10 -5.23 17.41
C ALA A 314 -0.44 -3.76 17.75
N THR A 315 -1.04 -3.02 16.82
CA THR A 315 -1.48 -1.63 17.03
C THR A 315 -2.85 -1.61 17.70
N ARG A 316 -2.94 -0.96 18.85
CA ARG A 316 -4.12 -0.93 19.70
C ARG A 316 -4.50 0.48 20.08
N TYR A 317 -5.70 0.67 20.62
CA TYR A 317 -6.14 1.88 21.31
C TYR A 317 -6.82 1.50 22.62
N ARG A 318 -7.08 2.47 23.51
CA ARG A 318 -7.90 2.24 24.70
C ARG A 318 -9.34 2.67 24.46
N ASP A 319 -10.27 1.77 24.75
CA ASP A 319 -11.70 2.09 24.73
C ASP A 319 -12.09 3.00 25.92
N GLU A 320 -13.35 3.38 25.98
CA GLU A 320 -13.88 4.26 27.04
C GLU A 320 -13.75 3.67 28.45
N THR A 321 -13.59 2.35 28.56
CA THR A 321 -13.35 1.65 29.83
C THR A 321 -11.86 1.55 30.17
N GLY A 322 -10.97 2.04 29.29
CA GLY A 322 -9.52 1.93 29.40
C GLY A 322 -8.94 0.59 28.94
N LYS A 323 -9.77 -0.32 28.42
CA LYS A 323 -9.36 -1.64 27.94
C LYS A 323 -8.71 -1.53 26.55
N PRO A 324 -7.57 -2.22 26.30
CA PRO A 324 -6.95 -2.25 25.00
C PRO A 324 -7.82 -2.97 23.97
N GLN A 325 -8.06 -2.32 22.82
CA GLN A 325 -8.76 -2.84 21.64
C GLN A 325 -7.83 -2.74 20.43
N ILE A 326 -8.09 -3.53 19.39
CA ILE A 326 -7.35 -3.44 18.12
C ILE A 326 -7.90 -2.28 17.30
N ALA A 327 -7.03 -1.42 16.79
CA ALA A 327 -7.40 -0.32 15.91
C ALA A 327 -7.84 -0.82 14.51
N ALA A 328 -8.61 -0.01 13.80
CA ALA A 328 -8.81 -0.17 12.36
C ALA A 328 -7.80 0.68 11.58
N THR A 329 -7.46 0.23 10.37
CA THR A 329 -6.60 0.95 9.43
C THR A 329 -7.27 1.11 8.08
N LEU A 330 -7.00 2.22 7.43
CA LEU A 330 -7.46 2.52 6.07
C LEU A 330 -6.32 3.17 5.30
N ASN A 331 -6.31 2.97 3.99
CA ASN A 331 -5.40 3.66 3.09
C ASN A 331 -6.16 4.24 1.91
N GLY A 332 -5.55 5.22 1.24
CA GLY A 332 -6.09 5.80 0.02
C GLY A 332 -5.06 6.64 -0.71
N THR A 333 -4.83 6.30 -1.97
CA THR A 333 -3.94 7.07 -2.83
C THR A 333 -4.53 8.44 -3.12
N LEU A 334 -3.77 9.51 -2.91
CA LEU A 334 -4.17 10.88 -3.26
C LEU A 334 -3.64 11.31 -4.62
N ALA A 335 -2.40 10.95 -4.97
CA ALA A 335 -1.85 11.16 -6.29
C ALA A 335 -0.66 10.22 -6.56
N THR A 336 -0.49 9.84 -7.83
CA THR A 336 0.69 9.09 -8.31
C THR A 336 1.16 9.64 -9.65
N THR A 337 2.37 9.24 -10.08
CA THR A 337 2.89 9.55 -11.42
C THR A 337 1.92 9.15 -12.55
N ARG A 338 1.12 8.08 -12.37
CA ARG A 338 0.12 7.63 -13.37
C ARG A 338 -0.89 8.72 -13.74
N TRP A 339 -1.19 9.65 -12.85
CA TRP A 339 -2.09 10.77 -13.13
C TRP A 339 -1.61 11.65 -14.28
N LEU A 340 -0.30 11.69 -14.57
CA LEU A 340 0.24 12.41 -15.72
C LEU A 340 -0.31 11.86 -17.04
N VAL A 341 -0.59 10.57 -17.11
CA VAL A 341 -1.23 9.95 -18.30
C VAL A 341 -2.58 10.58 -18.56
N ALA A 342 -3.44 10.61 -17.54
CA ALA A 342 -4.77 11.20 -17.65
C ALA A 342 -4.71 12.71 -17.94
N ILE A 343 -3.79 13.45 -17.31
CA ILE A 343 -3.59 14.88 -17.54
C ILE A 343 -3.19 15.13 -19.01
N LEU A 344 -2.15 14.47 -19.50
CA LEU A 344 -1.65 14.69 -20.86
C LEU A 344 -2.72 14.33 -21.90
N GLU A 345 -3.36 13.19 -21.76
CA GLU A 345 -4.31 12.72 -22.78
C GLU A 345 -5.66 13.45 -22.76
N ASN A 346 -6.17 13.88 -21.59
CA ASN A 346 -7.44 14.60 -21.54
C ASN A 346 -7.31 16.10 -21.83
N HIS A 347 -6.16 16.70 -21.57
CA HIS A 347 -5.98 18.15 -21.75
C HIS A 347 -5.20 18.51 -23.03
N GLN A 348 -4.89 17.53 -23.90
CA GLN A 348 -4.26 17.78 -25.18
C GLN A 348 -5.13 18.64 -26.10
N GLN A 349 -4.49 19.42 -26.94
CA GLN A 349 -5.14 20.30 -27.92
C GLN A 349 -4.84 19.78 -29.35
N PRO A 350 -5.62 20.19 -30.37
CA PRO A 350 -5.41 19.76 -31.76
C PRO A 350 -4.04 20.15 -32.34
N ASP A 351 -3.39 21.15 -31.79
CA ASP A 351 -2.04 21.61 -32.20
C ASP A 351 -0.90 20.82 -31.52
N GLY A 352 -1.22 19.82 -30.70
CA GLY A 352 -0.25 19.00 -29.97
C GLY A 352 0.24 19.62 -28.66
N SER A 353 -0.26 20.80 -28.30
CA SER A 353 -0.03 21.38 -26.98
C SER A 353 -0.92 20.70 -25.92
N VAL A 354 -0.59 20.90 -24.65
CA VAL A 354 -1.38 20.39 -23.52
C VAL A 354 -1.70 21.51 -22.54
N ARG A 355 -2.97 21.73 -22.23
CA ARG A 355 -3.35 22.67 -21.16
C ARG A 355 -2.96 22.11 -19.80
N VAL A 356 -2.38 22.96 -18.98
CA VAL A 356 -2.09 22.61 -17.59
C VAL A 356 -3.36 22.84 -16.76
N PRO A 357 -3.81 21.85 -15.97
CA PRO A 357 -4.91 22.07 -15.03
C PRO A 357 -4.68 23.30 -14.17
N ALA A 358 -5.70 24.14 -14.00
CA ALA A 358 -5.56 25.45 -13.31
C ALA A 358 -4.93 25.32 -11.92
N ALA A 359 -5.24 24.25 -11.19
CA ALA A 359 -4.66 23.96 -9.87
C ALA A 359 -3.14 23.69 -9.93
N LEU A 360 -2.60 23.30 -11.07
CA LEU A 360 -1.17 22.99 -11.26
C LEU A 360 -0.37 24.13 -11.89
N VAL A 361 -1.03 25.13 -12.48
CA VAL A 361 -0.35 26.30 -13.11
C VAL A 361 0.65 26.99 -12.17
N PRO A 362 0.36 27.21 -10.88
CA PRO A 362 1.31 27.85 -9.97
C PRO A 362 2.61 27.07 -9.77
N PHE A 363 2.59 25.76 -9.98
CA PHE A 363 3.76 24.88 -9.81
C PHE A 363 4.54 24.71 -11.12
N VAL A 364 3.84 24.65 -12.24
CA VAL A 364 4.44 24.41 -13.57
C VAL A 364 4.95 25.72 -14.20
N GLY A 365 4.35 26.85 -13.81
CA GLY A 365 4.71 28.19 -14.27
C GLY A 365 4.22 28.53 -15.68
N THR A 366 3.27 27.76 -16.21
CA THR A 366 2.62 28.03 -17.51
C THR A 366 1.23 27.41 -17.54
N GLU A 367 0.32 28.00 -18.33
CA GLU A 367 -1.02 27.48 -18.58
C GLU A 367 -1.05 26.42 -19.69
N VAL A 368 -0.04 26.40 -20.56
CA VAL A 368 0.03 25.50 -21.72
C VAL A 368 1.47 24.99 -21.90
N LEU A 369 1.59 23.69 -22.08
CA LEU A 369 2.81 23.02 -22.50
C LEU A 369 2.85 23.05 -24.03
N GLN A 370 3.86 23.66 -24.59
CA GLN A 370 4.04 23.86 -26.05
C GLN A 370 5.10 22.88 -26.56
N PRO A 371 4.97 22.36 -27.82
CA PRO A 371 6.01 21.59 -28.49
C PRO A 371 7.33 22.36 -28.66
#